data_4f235a3fc91468abd17ecf6955833179
#
_entry.id   4f235a3fc91468abd17ecf6955833179
#
_cell.length_a   1.000
_cell.length_b   1.000
_cell.length_c   1.000
_cell.angle_alpha   90.00
_cell.angle_beta   90.00
_cell.angle_gamma   90.00
#
_symmetry.space_group_name_H-M   'P 1'
#
loop_
_entity.id
_entity.type
_entity.pdbx_description
1 polymer ?
#
loop_
_entity_poly.entity_id
_entity_poly.type
_entity_poly.pdbx_seq_one_letter_code
_entity_poly.pdbx_strand_id
1 'polypeptide(L)'
;MKLLGFLSFMLVSYFLYGFYINQYDISVVPQSITQQHSSNLYDYKGVLNVHTDLSSGSAPANFVVASAKLANLDFMFFTDVNIFAVPTTFESYHGNLLVFSAGKYSYLDSRLIYYSLKQEPIGNNLGDAQMKLSDLLSQNTGGSKDTLTILAHPYKAGYSWAGEIPNGMDGFEILNMKSLANRAWEESKLSTIWSFLIYPFNPRLAFLRLYSEPREEIALLDNISQQRKVVAYAGTEASARAIPLANYFVRFPSYKRSFEFMSNHLQLKSEFTGSFVNDRTKVFNALKNGNFYIALDMLGDPKGFVAVLEDDGKTHLLGSEVKLSKNMKLRVSLPSKPDDLFEIIIYKDGKDIVRSNEVEVLLPITEPGVYRVQVRVIPMLPLPDAKKWISWIYTNPFFVKP
;
A
#
# COMPACT_ATOMS: atom_id res chain seq x y z
N MET A 1 -4.27 -23.56 45.06
CA MET A 1 -3.21 -22.53 45.29
C MET A 1 -2.14 -22.51 44.18
N LYS A 2 -1.51 -23.66 43.81
CA LYS A 2 -0.40 -23.66 42.79
C LYS A 2 -0.85 -23.15 41.42
N LEU A 3 -2.04 -23.54 40.92
CA LEU A 3 -2.56 -23.08 39.60
C LEU A 3 -2.83 -21.56 39.60
N LEU A 4 -3.42 -21.04 40.67
CA LEU A 4 -3.71 -19.61 40.80
C LEU A 4 -2.41 -18.78 40.82
N GLY A 5 -1.41 -19.25 41.57
CA GLY A 5 -0.10 -18.62 41.61
C GLY A 5 0.60 -18.62 40.22
N PHE A 6 0.51 -19.73 39.48
CA PHE A 6 1.03 -19.82 38.13
C PHE A 6 0.33 -18.85 37.16
N LEU A 7 -1.01 -18.82 37.19
CA LEU A 7 -1.79 -17.88 36.36
C LEU A 7 -1.49 -16.42 36.71
N SER A 8 -1.36 -16.09 37.99
CA SER A 8 -0.96 -14.74 38.41
C SER A 8 0.45 -14.37 37.94
N PHE A 9 1.39 -15.29 38.03
CA PHE A 9 2.75 -15.08 37.52
C PHE A 9 2.76 -14.84 35.98
N MET A 10 2.02 -15.66 35.21
CA MET A 10 1.88 -15.48 33.77
C MET A 10 1.27 -14.12 33.40
N LEU A 11 0.22 -13.69 34.15
CA LEU A 11 -0.42 -12.40 33.93
C LEU A 11 0.55 -11.23 34.22
N VAL A 12 1.24 -11.28 35.35
CA VAL A 12 2.24 -10.26 35.71
C VAL A 12 3.36 -10.20 34.65
N SER A 13 3.87 -11.36 34.24
CA SER A 13 4.91 -11.44 33.22
C SER A 13 4.45 -10.86 31.86
N TYR A 14 3.20 -11.12 31.47
CA TYR A 14 2.60 -10.55 30.27
C TYR A 14 2.55 -9.01 30.32
N PHE A 15 2.10 -8.42 31.43
CA PHE A 15 2.05 -6.96 31.56
C PHE A 15 3.45 -6.35 31.63
N LEU A 16 4.40 -6.97 32.35
CA LEU A 16 5.79 -6.51 32.40
C LEU A 16 6.42 -6.51 30.99
N TYR A 17 6.20 -7.57 30.23
CA TYR A 17 6.62 -7.63 28.84
C TYR A 17 5.92 -6.59 27.97
N GLY A 18 4.62 -6.39 28.18
CA GLY A 18 3.86 -5.33 27.50
C GLY A 18 4.42 -3.93 27.75
N PHE A 19 4.75 -3.60 28.99
CA PHE A 19 5.43 -2.34 29.35
C PHE A 19 6.80 -2.21 28.68
N TYR A 20 7.57 -3.29 28.65
CA TYR A 20 8.87 -3.32 27.99
C TYR A 20 8.75 -3.00 26.50
N ILE A 21 7.88 -3.69 25.77
CA ILE A 21 7.73 -3.47 24.30
C ILE A 21 7.06 -2.15 23.95
N ASN A 22 6.24 -1.58 24.84
CA ASN A 22 5.59 -0.28 24.63
C ASN A 22 6.60 0.88 24.53
N GLN A 23 7.80 0.72 25.10
CA GLN A 23 8.85 1.71 25.07
C GLN A 23 9.68 1.66 23.75
N TYR A 24 9.51 0.60 22.94
CA TYR A 24 10.25 0.45 21.70
C TYR A 24 9.59 1.24 20.58
N ASP A 25 10.30 2.22 20.05
CA ASP A 25 10.00 2.81 18.74
C ASP A 25 10.73 2.01 17.66
N ILE A 26 9.97 1.40 16.76
CA ILE A 26 10.50 0.64 15.62
C ILE A 26 10.60 1.48 14.35
N SER A 27 10.39 2.80 14.46
CA SER A 27 10.58 3.71 13.34
C SER A 27 12.05 3.75 12.94
N VAL A 28 12.32 3.60 11.64
CA VAL A 28 13.66 3.69 11.05
C VAL A 28 13.97 5.12 10.56
N VAL A 29 13.01 6.03 10.68
CA VAL A 29 13.14 7.42 10.25
C VAL A 29 13.36 8.30 11.47
N PRO A 30 14.41 9.14 11.50
CA PRO A 30 14.61 10.12 12.56
C PRO A 30 13.40 11.01 12.75
N GLN A 31 13.07 11.36 14.01
CA GLN A 31 11.94 12.23 14.31
C GLN A 31 12.08 13.65 13.74
N SER A 32 13.30 14.10 13.49
CA SER A 32 13.63 15.38 12.87
C SER A 32 14.23 15.15 11.48
N ILE A 33 13.40 15.14 10.45
CA ILE A 33 13.88 15.10 9.06
C ILE A 33 14.30 16.51 8.68
N THR A 34 15.60 16.72 8.60
CA THR A 34 16.13 17.85 7.84
C THR A 34 16.12 17.43 6.37
N GLN A 35 15.16 17.93 5.59
CA GLN A 35 15.12 17.64 4.15
C GLN A 35 16.44 18.08 3.52
N GLN A 36 17.32 17.11 3.24
CA GLN A 36 18.63 17.37 2.63
C GLN A 36 18.54 17.62 1.12
N HIS A 37 17.44 17.22 0.48
CA HIS A 37 17.26 17.42 -0.97
C HIS A 37 15.84 17.92 -1.26
N SER A 38 15.73 19.13 -1.81
CA SER A 38 14.48 19.66 -2.33
C SER A 38 14.16 18.97 -3.66
N SER A 39 13.28 17.98 -3.62
CA SER A 39 12.63 17.52 -4.83
C SER A 39 11.53 18.53 -5.19
N ASN A 40 11.42 18.92 -6.47
CA ASN A 40 10.28 19.69 -6.97
C ASN A 40 9.02 18.82 -7.08
N LEU A 41 8.91 17.75 -6.28
CA LEU A 41 7.80 16.81 -6.27
C LEU A 41 7.02 16.94 -4.99
N TYR A 42 5.71 16.86 -5.11
CA TYR A 42 4.76 16.84 -4.00
C TYR A 42 4.39 15.40 -3.69
N ASP A 43 4.50 15.02 -2.43
CA ASP A 43 4.23 13.66 -1.93
C ASP A 43 2.95 13.66 -1.12
N TYR A 44 1.95 12.88 -1.57
CA TYR A 44 0.64 12.75 -0.93
C TYR A 44 0.36 11.30 -0.57
N LYS A 45 0.12 11.08 0.71
CA LYS A 45 -0.10 9.76 1.31
C LYS A 45 -1.57 9.36 1.30
N GLY A 46 -1.88 8.17 0.82
CA GLY A 46 -3.26 7.68 0.86
C GLY A 46 -3.41 6.17 0.81
N VAL A 47 -4.62 5.74 1.06
CA VAL A 47 -4.97 4.32 1.17
C VAL A 47 -6.08 3.93 0.21
N LEU A 48 -5.95 2.71 -0.29
CA LEU A 48 -6.96 2.03 -1.10
C LEU A 48 -7.56 0.87 -0.32
N ASN A 49 -8.69 0.36 -0.80
CA ASN A 49 -9.33 -0.83 -0.28
C ASN A 49 -9.82 -0.67 1.18
N VAL A 50 -10.73 0.29 1.38
CA VAL A 50 -11.33 0.62 2.68
C VAL A 50 -12.82 0.32 2.68
N HIS A 51 -13.30 -0.36 3.71
CA HIS A 51 -14.69 -0.80 3.84
C HIS A 51 -15.41 -0.07 4.98
N THR A 52 -16.68 0.28 4.74
CA THR A 52 -17.59 0.82 5.73
C THR A 52 -18.60 -0.23 6.21
N ASP A 53 -19.53 0.18 7.08
CA ASP A 53 -20.66 -0.65 7.52
C ASP A 53 -21.69 -0.94 6.40
N LEU A 54 -21.51 -0.37 5.23
CA LEU A 54 -22.28 -0.76 4.04
C LEU A 54 -21.91 -2.17 3.54
N SER A 55 -20.72 -2.69 3.89
CA SER A 55 -20.30 -4.03 3.50
C SER A 55 -19.61 -4.79 4.64
N SER A 56 -18.29 -4.94 4.60
CA SER A 56 -17.54 -5.74 5.56
C SER A 56 -16.87 -4.94 6.67
N GLY A 57 -17.00 -3.63 6.66
CA GLY A 57 -16.49 -2.74 7.69
C GLY A 57 -17.39 -2.68 8.94
N SER A 58 -16.87 -2.14 10.03
CA SER A 58 -17.57 -2.08 11.32
C SER A 58 -18.01 -0.68 11.71
N ALA A 59 -17.87 0.32 10.85
CA ALA A 59 -18.20 1.70 11.19
C ALA A 59 -18.68 2.48 9.96
N PRO A 60 -19.55 3.49 10.19
CA PRO A 60 -20.04 4.37 9.15
C PRO A 60 -18.93 5.23 8.56
N ALA A 61 -19.13 5.70 7.33
CA ALA A 61 -18.15 6.42 6.55
C ALA A 61 -17.55 7.65 7.28
N ASN A 62 -18.36 8.41 8.04
CA ASN A 62 -17.88 9.56 8.80
C ASN A 62 -16.85 9.19 9.88
N PHE A 63 -17.02 8.04 10.55
CA PHE A 63 -16.06 7.53 11.52
C PHE A 63 -14.75 7.09 10.84
N VAL A 64 -14.86 6.46 9.67
CA VAL A 64 -13.70 6.04 8.87
C VAL A 64 -12.91 7.26 8.40
N VAL A 65 -13.60 8.30 7.89
CA VAL A 65 -13.00 9.60 7.52
C VAL A 65 -12.28 10.25 8.70
N ALA A 66 -12.91 10.28 9.88
CA ALA A 66 -12.26 10.82 11.09
C ALA A 66 -10.98 10.04 11.45
N SER A 67 -11.01 8.69 11.31
CA SER A 67 -9.84 7.84 11.53
C SER A 67 -8.71 8.09 10.52
N ALA A 68 -9.06 8.35 9.26
CA ALA A 68 -8.10 8.69 8.19
C ALA A 68 -7.41 10.03 8.45
N LYS A 69 -8.15 11.04 8.90
CA LYS A 69 -7.58 12.33 9.34
C LYS A 69 -6.61 12.17 10.50
N LEU A 70 -6.94 11.33 11.49
CA LEU A 70 -6.05 11.03 12.63
C LEU A 70 -4.80 10.24 12.22
N ALA A 71 -4.81 9.59 11.06
CA ALA A 71 -3.66 8.93 10.47
C ALA A 71 -2.88 9.83 9.48
N ASN A 72 -3.27 11.10 9.37
CA ASN A 72 -2.67 12.11 8.48
C ASN A 72 -2.64 11.65 7.01
N LEU A 73 -3.75 11.08 6.52
CA LEU A 73 -3.89 10.74 5.12
C LEU A 73 -4.30 11.97 4.31
N ASP A 74 -3.77 12.09 3.09
CA ASP A 74 -4.13 13.13 2.12
C ASP A 74 -5.28 12.68 1.22
N PHE A 75 -5.39 11.34 0.95
CA PHE A 75 -6.50 10.79 0.19
C PHE A 75 -6.88 9.37 0.64
N MET A 76 -8.12 8.95 0.37
CA MET A 76 -8.58 7.58 0.60
C MET A 76 -9.68 7.17 -0.37
N PHE A 77 -9.78 5.85 -0.63
CA PHE A 77 -10.80 5.23 -1.46
C PHE A 77 -11.68 4.29 -0.64
N PHE A 78 -12.96 4.59 -0.52
CA PHE A 78 -13.95 3.61 -0.11
C PHE A 78 -14.15 2.58 -1.21
N THR A 79 -14.22 1.31 -0.82
CA THR A 79 -14.35 0.18 -1.75
C THR A 79 -15.27 -0.88 -1.16
N ASP A 80 -16.45 -0.49 -0.75
CA ASP A 80 -17.43 -1.42 -0.21
C ASP A 80 -17.79 -2.52 -1.21
N VAL A 81 -17.96 -3.74 -0.70
CA VAL A 81 -18.08 -4.95 -1.54
C VAL A 81 -19.50 -5.10 -2.09
N ASN A 82 -19.61 -5.21 -3.42
CA ASN A 82 -20.87 -5.44 -4.14
C ASN A 82 -21.96 -4.39 -3.81
N ILE A 83 -21.56 -3.14 -3.58
CA ILE A 83 -22.47 -2.00 -3.44
C ILE A 83 -22.58 -1.32 -4.80
N PHE A 84 -23.76 -1.40 -5.43
CA PHE A 84 -23.98 -0.91 -6.79
C PHE A 84 -24.45 0.55 -6.80
N ALA A 85 -25.21 0.98 -5.80
CA ALA A 85 -25.50 2.38 -5.54
C ALA A 85 -24.43 2.99 -4.65
N VAL A 86 -23.22 3.21 -5.19
CA VAL A 86 -22.12 3.78 -4.42
C VAL A 86 -22.48 5.20 -3.99
N PRO A 87 -22.48 5.52 -2.69
CA PRO A 87 -22.79 6.85 -2.20
C PRO A 87 -21.73 7.86 -2.64
N THR A 88 -21.98 8.58 -3.73
CA THR A 88 -21.07 9.64 -4.20
C THR A 88 -21.09 10.88 -3.32
N THR A 89 -22.03 10.96 -2.37
CA THR A 89 -22.17 12.08 -1.42
C THR A 89 -20.94 12.29 -0.54
N PHE A 90 -20.13 11.25 -0.32
CA PHE A 90 -18.87 11.34 0.39
C PHE A 90 -17.68 11.73 -0.49
N GLU A 91 -17.85 11.72 -1.81
CA GLU A 91 -16.77 12.01 -2.76
C GLU A 91 -16.51 13.52 -2.81
N SER A 92 -15.61 13.98 -1.94
CA SER A 92 -15.28 15.40 -1.75
C SER A 92 -14.03 15.57 -0.87
N TYR A 93 -13.66 16.82 -0.64
CA TYR A 93 -12.75 17.15 0.45
C TYR A 93 -13.45 17.13 1.81
N HIS A 94 -12.85 16.45 2.77
CA HIS A 94 -13.23 16.43 4.19
C HIS A 94 -12.12 17.09 5.01
N GLY A 95 -12.06 18.42 5.03
CA GLY A 95 -10.89 19.18 5.47
C GLY A 95 -9.76 19.04 4.46
N ASN A 96 -8.60 18.55 4.85
CA ASN A 96 -7.47 18.30 3.94
C ASN A 96 -7.47 16.88 3.32
N LEU A 97 -8.40 16.02 3.73
CA LEU A 97 -8.51 14.66 3.21
C LEU A 97 -9.40 14.62 1.98
N LEU A 98 -8.88 14.13 0.85
CA LEU A 98 -9.63 13.88 -0.37
C LEU A 98 -10.21 12.46 -0.33
N VAL A 99 -11.54 12.34 -0.39
CA VAL A 99 -12.25 11.06 -0.30
C VAL A 99 -12.84 10.68 -1.66
N PHE A 100 -12.67 9.41 -2.02
CA PHE A 100 -13.18 8.80 -3.24
C PHE A 100 -14.16 7.68 -2.92
N SER A 101 -15.19 7.55 -3.72
CA SER A 101 -16.19 6.48 -3.66
C SER A 101 -15.98 5.54 -4.85
N ALA A 102 -15.21 4.48 -4.63
CA ALA A 102 -15.00 3.38 -5.57
C ALA A 102 -15.87 2.18 -5.16
N GLY A 103 -15.83 1.12 -5.94
CA GLY A 103 -16.47 -0.15 -5.59
C GLY A 103 -15.48 -1.30 -5.64
N LYS A 104 -15.77 -2.35 -4.88
CA LYS A 104 -15.08 -3.64 -4.95
C LYS A 104 -16.08 -4.74 -5.29
N TYR A 105 -15.88 -5.40 -6.41
CA TYR A 105 -16.89 -6.31 -6.96
C TYR A 105 -16.36 -7.74 -7.06
N SER A 106 -17.23 -8.68 -6.79
CA SER A 106 -16.96 -10.10 -7.04
C SER A 106 -16.90 -10.34 -8.54
N TYR A 107 -15.80 -10.90 -9.01
CA TYR A 107 -15.60 -11.29 -10.39
C TYR A 107 -14.98 -12.69 -10.42
N LEU A 108 -15.75 -13.68 -10.90
CA LEU A 108 -15.41 -15.09 -10.72
C LEU A 108 -15.11 -15.35 -9.23
N ASP A 109 -14.02 -16.02 -8.93
CA ASP A 109 -13.57 -16.31 -7.56
C ASP A 109 -12.74 -15.18 -6.93
N SER A 110 -12.55 -14.06 -7.66
CA SER A 110 -11.68 -12.96 -7.24
C SER A 110 -12.44 -11.69 -6.89
N ARG A 111 -11.72 -10.63 -6.59
CA ARG A 111 -12.25 -9.30 -6.28
C ARG A 111 -11.55 -8.24 -7.11
N LEU A 112 -12.32 -7.40 -7.77
CA LEU A 112 -11.83 -6.27 -8.55
C LEU A 112 -12.29 -4.95 -7.91
N ILE A 113 -11.35 -4.02 -7.73
CA ILE A 113 -11.65 -2.63 -7.38
C ILE A 113 -11.88 -1.88 -8.67
N TYR A 114 -12.97 -1.14 -8.73
CA TYR A 114 -13.35 -0.33 -9.87
C TYR A 114 -13.64 1.10 -9.44
N TYR A 115 -13.07 2.06 -10.15
CA TYR A 115 -13.37 3.48 -10.02
C TYR A 115 -13.52 4.12 -11.39
N SER A 116 -14.53 5.00 -11.57
CA SER A 116 -14.76 5.76 -12.81
C SER A 116 -14.62 7.26 -12.54
N LEU A 117 -13.78 7.92 -13.32
CA LEU A 117 -13.63 9.39 -13.27
C LEU A 117 -14.93 10.10 -13.69
N LYS A 118 -15.74 9.44 -14.51
CA LYS A 118 -17.06 9.93 -14.92
C LYS A 118 -18.15 9.67 -13.89
N GLN A 119 -17.83 9.02 -12.77
CA GLN A 119 -18.79 8.60 -11.74
C GLN A 119 -19.93 7.73 -12.31
N GLU A 120 -19.66 7.02 -13.40
CA GLU A 120 -20.60 6.08 -13.97
C GLU A 120 -20.73 4.84 -13.09
N PRO A 121 -21.95 4.40 -12.71
CA PRO A 121 -22.14 3.17 -11.97
C PRO A 121 -21.67 1.98 -12.80
N ILE A 122 -21.12 0.98 -12.11
CA ILE A 122 -20.67 -0.24 -12.80
C ILE A 122 -21.85 -1.09 -13.30
N GLY A 123 -23.02 -0.91 -12.71
CA GLY A 123 -24.27 -1.63 -13.02
C GLY A 123 -25.23 -1.53 -11.85
N ASN A 124 -26.40 -2.15 -11.98
CA ASN A 124 -27.45 -2.15 -10.95
C ASN A 124 -27.43 -3.41 -10.07
N ASN A 125 -26.71 -4.44 -10.50
CA ASN A 125 -26.58 -5.73 -9.82
C ASN A 125 -25.25 -6.39 -10.15
N LEU A 126 -24.98 -7.55 -9.57
CA LEU A 126 -23.71 -8.26 -9.76
C LEU A 126 -23.51 -8.73 -11.21
N GLY A 127 -24.56 -9.15 -11.89
CA GLY A 127 -24.50 -9.59 -13.30
C GLY A 127 -24.06 -8.45 -14.22
N ASP A 128 -24.67 -7.26 -14.08
CA ASP A 128 -24.29 -6.07 -14.86
C ASP A 128 -22.83 -5.70 -14.60
N ALA A 129 -22.41 -5.72 -13.33
CA ALA A 129 -21.03 -5.41 -12.94
C ALA A 129 -20.03 -6.40 -13.54
N GLN A 130 -20.35 -7.70 -13.51
CA GLN A 130 -19.49 -8.73 -14.10
C GLN A 130 -19.39 -8.59 -15.62
N MET A 131 -20.47 -8.27 -16.32
CA MET A 131 -20.45 -8.01 -17.76
C MET A 131 -19.56 -6.79 -18.07
N LYS A 132 -19.77 -5.66 -17.38
CA LYS A 132 -18.94 -4.45 -17.58
C LYS A 132 -17.47 -4.70 -17.27
N LEU A 133 -17.15 -5.44 -16.20
CA LEU A 133 -15.78 -5.81 -15.88
C LEU A 133 -15.18 -6.73 -16.95
N SER A 134 -15.93 -7.70 -17.44
CA SER A 134 -15.51 -8.57 -18.55
C SER A 134 -15.16 -7.76 -19.81
N ASP A 135 -15.99 -6.81 -20.17
CA ASP A 135 -15.74 -5.91 -21.31
C ASP A 135 -14.48 -5.07 -21.12
N LEU A 136 -14.27 -4.52 -19.92
CA LEU A 136 -13.05 -3.76 -19.58
C LEU A 136 -11.81 -4.64 -19.64
N LEU A 137 -11.87 -5.85 -19.10
CA LEU A 137 -10.73 -6.77 -19.03
C LEU A 137 -10.37 -7.33 -20.43
N SER A 138 -11.34 -7.44 -21.34
CA SER A 138 -11.11 -7.90 -22.72
C SER A 138 -10.43 -6.85 -23.62
N GLN A 139 -10.29 -5.60 -23.19
CA GLN A 139 -9.63 -4.56 -23.95
C GLN A 139 -8.13 -4.85 -24.12
N ASN A 140 -7.64 -4.79 -25.36
CA ASN A 140 -6.24 -5.10 -25.69
C ASN A 140 -5.23 -4.02 -25.28
N THR A 141 -5.68 -2.85 -24.84
CA THR A 141 -4.86 -1.69 -24.50
C THR A 141 -5.20 -1.17 -23.12
N GLY A 142 -4.55 -1.69 -22.09
CA GLY A 142 -4.43 -1.07 -20.75
C GLY A 142 -5.67 -0.35 -20.20
N GLY A 143 -6.84 -0.92 -20.24
CA GLY A 143 -8.08 -0.38 -19.67
C GLY A 143 -8.58 0.95 -20.31
N SER A 144 -9.78 1.34 -19.95
CA SER A 144 -10.35 2.65 -20.37
C SER A 144 -9.57 3.80 -19.70
N LYS A 145 -9.36 4.91 -20.43
CA LYS A 145 -8.65 6.09 -19.91
C LYS A 145 -9.33 6.72 -18.69
N ASP A 146 -10.64 6.54 -18.55
CA ASP A 146 -11.45 7.16 -17.50
C ASP A 146 -11.80 6.18 -16.35
N THR A 147 -11.31 4.94 -16.42
CA THR A 147 -11.58 3.93 -15.38
C THR A 147 -10.28 3.38 -14.80
N LEU A 148 -10.33 2.97 -13.54
CA LEU A 148 -9.28 2.28 -12.83
C LEU A 148 -9.81 0.91 -12.40
N THR A 149 -9.16 -0.16 -12.86
CA THR A 149 -9.52 -1.55 -12.55
C THR A 149 -8.32 -2.26 -11.94
N ILE A 150 -8.43 -2.59 -10.65
CA ILE A 150 -7.33 -3.17 -9.85
C ILE A 150 -7.78 -4.54 -9.33
N LEU A 151 -6.95 -5.57 -9.52
CA LEU A 151 -7.15 -6.86 -8.88
C LEU A 151 -6.73 -6.77 -7.40
N ALA A 152 -7.69 -6.97 -6.52
CA ALA A 152 -7.39 -7.05 -5.09
C ALA A 152 -6.78 -8.42 -4.78
N HIS A 153 -5.71 -8.42 -3.97
CA HIS A 153 -5.10 -9.62 -3.35
C HIS A 153 -5.02 -10.87 -4.26
N PRO A 154 -4.19 -10.88 -5.34
CA PRO A 154 -4.20 -11.92 -6.37
C PRO A 154 -3.99 -13.36 -5.86
N TYR A 155 -3.28 -13.56 -4.75
CA TYR A 155 -2.95 -14.87 -4.18
C TYR A 155 -3.62 -15.16 -2.84
N LYS A 156 -4.66 -14.42 -2.46
CA LYS A 156 -5.36 -14.67 -1.21
C LYS A 156 -6.18 -15.95 -1.29
N ALA A 157 -5.98 -16.86 -0.32
CA ALA A 157 -6.74 -18.10 -0.22
C ALA A 157 -8.26 -17.86 -0.27
N GLY A 158 -8.96 -18.61 -1.12
CA GLY A 158 -10.39 -18.49 -1.37
C GLY A 158 -10.83 -17.33 -2.27
N TYR A 159 -9.88 -16.47 -2.71
CA TYR A 159 -10.14 -15.33 -3.61
C TYR A 159 -9.00 -15.11 -4.60
N SER A 160 -8.19 -16.13 -4.85
CA SER A 160 -7.05 -16.05 -5.76
C SER A 160 -7.52 -15.90 -7.22
N TRP A 161 -6.74 -15.13 -7.98
CA TRP A 161 -6.94 -15.06 -9.42
C TRP A 161 -6.44 -16.32 -10.11
N ALA A 162 -7.23 -16.87 -11.01
CA ALA A 162 -6.85 -18.02 -11.83
C ALA A 162 -6.48 -17.59 -13.24
N GLY A 163 -5.35 -18.05 -13.75
CA GLY A 163 -4.88 -17.76 -15.11
C GLY A 163 -4.08 -16.45 -15.23
N GLU A 164 -3.89 -15.99 -16.46
CA GLU A 164 -3.15 -14.79 -16.79
C GLU A 164 -3.92 -13.50 -16.40
N ILE A 165 -3.19 -12.47 -16.02
CA ILE A 165 -3.77 -11.15 -15.73
C ILE A 165 -4.16 -10.47 -17.05
N PRO A 166 -5.45 -10.17 -17.30
CA PRO A 166 -5.92 -9.61 -18.57
C PRO A 166 -5.28 -8.25 -18.90
N ASN A 167 -5.13 -7.97 -20.19
CA ASN A 167 -4.54 -6.72 -20.66
C ASN A 167 -5.33 -5.46 -20.27
N GLY A 168 -6.66 -5.57 -20.15
CA GLY A 168 -7.51 -4.47 -19.71
C GLY A 168 -7.44 -4.15 -18.22
N MET A 169 -6.70 -4.94 -17.42
CA MET A 169 -6.48 -4.68 -16.00
C MET A 169 -5.31 -3.72 -15.82
N ASP A 170 -5.51 -2.64 -15.06
CA ASP A 170 -4.48 -1.62 -14.82
C ASP A 170 -3.35 -2.11 -13.91
N GLY A 171 -3.70 -2.94 -12.93
CA GLY A 171 -2.71 -3.48 -12.01
C GLY A 171 -3.35 -4.33 -10.90
N PHE A 172 -2.56 -4.62 -9.89
CA PHE A 172 -2.98 -5.46 -8.77
C PHE A 172 -2.30 -5.07 -7.45
N GLU A 173 -2.90 -5.47 -6.35
CA GLU A 173 -2.31 -5.28 -5.02
C GLU A 173 -1.14 -6.25 -4.82
N ILE A 174 0.06 -5.71 -4.62
CA ILE A 174 1.24 -6.49 -4.22
C ILE A 174 1.30 -6.65 -2.71
N LEU A 175 0.73 -5.70 -1.96
CA LEU A 175 0.57 -5.75 -0.51
C LEU A 175 -0.90 -5.60 -0.16
N ASN A 176 -1.40 -6.53 0.67
CA ASN A 176 -2.74 -6.49 1.21
C ASN A 176 -2.73 -6.99 2.66
N MET A 177 -3.24 -6.18 3.58
CA MET A 177 -3.14 -6.47 5.01
C MET A 177 -3.81 -7.79 5.43
N LYS A 178 -4.99 -8.12 4.86
CA LYS A 178 -5.63 -9.41 5.15
C LYS A 178 -4.87 -10.61 4.58
N SER A 179 -4.27 -10.46 3.40
CA SER A 179 -3.42 -11.50 2.82
C SER A 179 -2.20 -11.77 3.69
N LEU A 180 -1.54 -10.72 4.17
CA LEU A 180 -0.42 -10.84 5.11
C LEU A 180 -0.83 -11.54 6.41
N ALA A 181 -1.97 -11.16 7.01
CA ALA A 181 -2.48 -11.80 8.20
C ALA A 181 -2.83 -13.29 7.97
N ASN A 182 -3.41 -13.64 6.81
CA ASN A 182 -3.71 -15.03 6.46
C ASN A 182 -2.42 -15.85 6.32
N ARG A 183 -1.41 -15.35 5.59
CA ARG A 183 -0.11 -16.02 5.47
C ARG A 183 0.55 -16.22 6.83
N ALA A 184 0.59 -15.20 7.68
CA ALA A 184 1.14 -15.32 9.02
C ALA A 184 0.42 -16.39 9.85
N TRP A 185 -0.91 -16.52 9.70
CA TRP A 185 -1.70 -17.57 10.35
C TRP A 185 -1.36 -18.97 9.84
N GLU A 186 -1.18 -19.12 8.53
CA GLU A 186 -0.80 -20.39 7.90
C GLU A 186 0.63 -20.81 8.27
N GLU A 187 1.57 -19.84 8.31
CA GLU A 187 2.96 -20.08 8.68
C GLU A 187 3.12 -20.46 10.16
N SER A 188 2.46 -19.72 11.06
CA SER A 188 2.53 -19.97 12.51
C SER A 188 1.36 -19.38 13.28
N LYS A 189 0.40 -20.23 13.63
CA LYS A 189 -0.76 -19.84 14.46
C LYS A 189 -0.35 -19.24 15.80
N LEU A 190 0.67 -19.83 16.46
CA LEU A 190 1.13 -19.36 17.78
C LEU A 190 1.77 -17.98 17.68
N SER A 191 2.59 -17.73 16.66
CA SER A 191 3.18 -16.40 16.42
C SER A 191 2.11 -15.36 16.13
N THR A 192 1.09 -15.72 15.35
CA THR A 192 -0.04 -14.83 15.02
C THR A 192 -0.87 -14.51 16.26
N ILE A 193 -1.21 -15.51 17.08
CA ILE A 193 -1.91 -15.28 18.37
C ILE A 193 -1.08 -14.36 19.27
N TRP A 194 0.23 -14.59 19.37
CA TRP A 194 1.12 -13.73 20.14
C TRP A 194 1.13 -12.28 19.63
N SER A 195 1.11 -12.10 18.31
CA SER A 195 0.99 -10.76 17.70
C SER A 195 -0.30 -10.05 18.11
N PHE A 196 -1.41 -10.77 18.18
CA PHE A 196 -2.67 -10.20 18.69
C PHE A 196 -2.60 -9.85 20.18
N LEU A 197 -1.94 -10.66 20.99
CA LEU A 197 -1.78 -10.40 22.43
C LEU A 197 -0.92 -9.17 22.71
N ILE A 198 0.13 -8.92 21.92
CA ILE A 198 1.00 -7.74 22.10
C ILE A 198 0.46 -6.45 21.46
N TYR A 199 -0.55 -6.56 20.60
CA TYR A 199 -1.13 -5.41 19.89
C TYR A 199 -1.57 -4.25 20.78
N PRO A 200 -2.20 -4.46 21.96
CA PRO A 200 -2.59 -3.35 22.84
C PRO A 200 -1.41 -2.52 23.34
N PHE A 201 -0.21 -3.10 23.44
CA PHE A 201 1.00 -2.44 23.93
C PHE A 201 1.81 -1.83 22.80
N ASN A 202 2.01 -2.57 21.71
CA ASN A 202 2.76 -2.08 20.54
C ASN A 202 2.13 -2.56 19.22
N PRO A 203 1.17 -1.81 18.66
CA PRO A 203 0.50 -2.16 17.41
C PRO A 203 1.46 -2.28 16.22
N ARG A 204 2.50 -1.44 16.16
CA ARG A 204 3.51 -1.48 15.07
C ARG A 204 4.26 -2.81 15.10
N LEU A 205 4.76 -3.22 16.27
CA LEU A 205 5.43 -4.51 16.44
C LEU A 205 4.49 -5.68 16.09
N ALA A 206 3.24 -5.63 16.54
CA ALA A 206 2.25 -6.66 16.23
C ALA A 206 2.05 -6.83 14.72
N PHE A 207 1.89 -5.74 13.98
CA PHE A 207 1.76 -5.78 12.53
C PHE A 207 3.06 -6.24 11.84
N LEU A 208 4.20 -5.79 12.33
CA LEU A 208 5.49 -6.19 11.77
C LEU A 208 5.73 -7.70 11.86
N ARG A 209 5.23 -8.33 12.92
CA ARG A 209 5.27 -9.78 13.08
C ARG A 209 4.36 -10.51 12.09
N LEU A 210 3.27 -9.89 11.65
CA LEU A 210 2.38 -10.42 10.61
C LEU A 210 2.88 -10.15 9.19
N TYR A 211 3.91 -9.31 9.05
CA TYR A 211 4.46 -8.99 7.74
C TYR A 211 5.36 -10.11 7.22
N SER A 212 5.10 -10.52 5.99
CA SER A 212 5.97 -11.34 5.15
C SER A 212 6.20 -10.66 3.80
N GLU A 213 7.37 -10.88 3.21
CA GLU A 213 7.70 -10.34 1.89
C GLU A 213 6.72 -10.89 0.83
N PRO A 214 6.10 -10.04 -0.02
CA PRO A 214 5.12 -10.46 -1.03
C PRO A 214 5.82 -11.03 -2.28
N ARG A 215 6.53 -12.14 -2.12
CA ARG A 215 7.42 -12.71 -3.15
C ARG A 215 6.68 -13.10 -4.42
N GLU A 216 5.50 -13.69 -4.28
CA GLU A 216 4.68 -14.16 -5.41
C GLU A 216 4.12 -12.98 -6.19
N GLU A 217 3.63 -11.95 -5.50
CA GLU A 217 3.11 -10.74 -6.10
C GLU A 217 4.21 -9.94 -6.82
N ILE A 218 5.40 -9.87 -6.22
CA ILE A 218 6.56 -9.22 -6.85
C ILE A 218 7.03 -10.00 -8.08
N ALA A 219 7.09 -11.33 -8.01
CA ALA A 219 7.43 -12.16 -9.17
C ALA A 219 6.41 -12.00 -10.31
N LEU A 220 5.11 -11.91 -9.96
CA LEU A 220 4.04 -11.62 -10.92
C LEU A 220 4.22 -10.23 -11.56
N LEU A 221 4.53 -9.21 -10.73
CA LEU A 221 4.81 -7.85 -11.20
C LEU A 221 5.98 -7.84 -12.20
N ASP A 222 7.09 -8.45 -11.83
CA ASP A 222 8.30 -8.52 -12.66
C ASP A 222 8.05 -9.25 -13.99
N ASN A 223 7.28 -10.33 -13.98
CA ASN A 223 6.94 -11.08 -15.18
C ASN A 223 6.04 -10.29 -16.14
N ILE A 224 4.94 -9.72 -15.64
CA ILE A 224 3.99 -8.97 -16.49
C ILE A 224 4.62 -7.67 -16.99
N SER A 225 5.41 -6.99 -16.15
CA SER A 225 6.05 -5.71 -16.49
C SER A 225 7.01 -5.81 -17.68
N GLN A 226 7.60 -6.98 -17.94
CA GLN A 226 8.44 -7.21 -19.12
C GLN A 226 7.61 -7.29 -20.42
N GLN A 227 6.34 -7.59 -20.34
CA GLN A 227 5.44 -7.75 -21.49
C GLN A 227 4.63 -6.48 -21.74
N ARG A 228 4.12 -5.87 -20.69
CA ARG A 228 3.28 -4.66 -20.75
C ARG A 228 3.40 -3.83 -19.49
N LYS A 229 2.93 -2.59 -19.57
CA LYS A 229 2.78 -1.76 -18.38
C LYS A 229 1.72 -2.37 -17.45
N VAL A 230 2.07 -2.47 -16.18
CA VAL A 230 1.19 -2.88 -15.08
C VAL A 230 1.59 -2.12 -13.83
N VAL A 231 0.61 -1.80 -12.97
CA VAL A 231 0.81 -0.98 -11.77
C VAL A 231 0.64 -1.83 -10.51
N ALA A 232 1.58 -1.66 -9.58
CA ALA A 232 1.53 -2.29 -8.27
C ALA A 232 0.86 -1.37 -7.26
N TYR A 233 -0.08 -1.89 -6.45
CA TYR A 233 -0.82 -1.15 -5.43
C TYR A 233 -0.66 -1.76 -4.05
N ALA A 234 -0.90 -0.96 -3.00
CA ALA A 234 -1.11 -1.43 -1.64
C ALA A 234 -2.58 -1.23 -1.24
N GLY A 235 -3.20 -2.29 -0.74
CA GLY A 235 -4.57 -2.26 -0.23
C GLY A 235 -4.60 -2.54 1.27
N THR A 236 -5.07 -1.58 2.06
CA THR A 236 -5.19 -1.77 3.52
C THR A 236 -6.25 -2.79 3.90
N GLU A 237 -7.25 -2.98 3.05
CA GLU A 237 -8.45 -3.79 3.31
C GLU A 237 -9.04 -3.51 4.71
N ALA A 238 -8.96 -2.22 5.12
CA ALA A 238 -9.35 -1.76 6.44
C ALA A 238 -10.86 -1.94 6.64
N SER A 239 -11.22 -2.78 7.60
CA SER A 239 -12.61 -3.08 7.94
C SER A 239 -12.88 -2.97 9.46
N ALA A 240 -11.82 -2.94 10.27
CA ALA A 240 -11.85 -2.78 11.72
C ALA A 240 -12.93 -3.67 12.36
N ARG A 241 -12.74 -5.00 12.33
CA ARG A 241 -13.73 -5.96 12.84
C ARG A 241 -14.20 -5.59 14.25
N ALA A 242 -15.50 -5.41 14.43
CA ALA A 242 -16.08 -5.08 15.73
C ALA A 242 -16.22 -6.34 16.59
N ILE A 243 -15.64 -6.30 17.78
CA ILE A 243 -15.78 -7.35 18.80
C ILE A 243 -16.65 -6.76 19.93
N PRO A 244 -17.83 -7.34 20.22
CA PRO A 244 -18.65 -6.85 21.32
C PRO A 244 -17.98 -7.20 22.65
N LEU A 245 -17.82 -6.18 23.52
CA LEU A 245 -17.31 -6.33 24.86
C LEU A 245 -18.23 -5.54 25.81
N ALA A 246 -19.14 -6.24 26.49
CA ALA A 246 -20.20 -5.64 27.28
C ALA A 246 -21.02 -4.63 26.47
N ASN A 247 -21.03 -3.34 26.87
CA ASN A 247 -21.73 -2.26 26.17
C ASN A 247 -20.90 -1.54 25.13
N TYR A 248 -19.68 -2.03 24.84
CA TYR A 248 -18.75 -1.38 23.92
C TYR A 248 -18.39 -2.30 22.75
N PHE A 249 -18.04 -1.68 21.63
CA PHE A 249 -17.42 -2.39 20.50
C PHE A 249 -15.93 -2.08 20.44
N VAL A 250 -15.11 -3.11 20.59
CA VAL A 250 -13.67 -3.02 20.33
C VAL A 250 -13.42 -3.32 18.87
N ARG A 251 -12.90 -2.35 18.14
CA ARG A 251 -12.53 -2.52 16.72
C ARG A 251 -11.07 -2.95 16.61
N PHE A 252 -10.84 -4.13 16.03
CA PHE A 252 -9.51 -4.71 15.93
C PHE A 252 -9.22 -5.28 14.53
N PRO A 253 -8.10 -4.87 13.88
CA PRO A 253 -7.34 -3.65 14.19
C PRO A 253 -8.23 -2.41 13.99
N SER A 254 -7.96 -1.30 14.67
CA SER A 254 -8.73 -0.07 14.43
C SER A 254 -8.45 0.49 13.05
N TYR A 255 -9.37 1.30 12.47
CA TYR A 255 -9.15 1.96 11.18
C TYR A 255 -7.88 2.81 11.18
N LYS A 256 -7.69 3.64 12.21
CA LYS A 256 -6.48 4.46 12.34
C LYS A 256 -5.21 3.61 12.24
N ARG A 257 -5.13 2.50 13.00
CA ARG A 257 -3.95 1.63 13.01
C ARG A 257 -3.75 0.90 11.68
N SER A 258 -4.84 0.53 11.00
CA SER A 258 -4.77 -0.03 9.65
C SER A 258 -4.21 0.97 8.65
N PHE A 259 -4.58 2.24 8.76
CA PHE A 259 -4.09 3.33 7.90
C PHE A 259 -2.63 3.71 8.18
N GLU A 260 -2.15 3.51 9.41
CA GLU A 260 -0.76 3.72 9.80
C GLU A 260 0.16 2.54 9.42
N PHE A 261 -0.39 1.45 8.87
CA PHE A 261 0.38 0.26 8.51
C PHE A 261 1.16 0.45 7.22
N MET A 262 0.45 0.75 6.13
CA MET A 262 1.02 0.97 4.79
C MET A 262 0.15 1.93 3.98
N SER A 263 0.76 2.60 3.02
CA SER A 263 0.08 3.51 2.12
C SER A 263 0.70 3.58 0.73
N ASN A 264 -0.02 4.22 -0.19
CA ASN A 264 0.45 4.61 -1.52
C ASN A 264 0.82 6.09 -1.47
N HIS A 265 2.06 6.43 -1.77
CA HIS A 265 2.59 7.80 -1.79
C HIS A 265 2.66 8.32 -3.21
N LEU A 266 1.73 9.21 -3.57
CA LEU A 266 1.70 9.81 -4.91
C LEU A 266 2.83 10.84 -5.05
N GLN A 267 3.54 10.75 -6.18
CA GLN A 267 4.52 11.75 -6.57
C GLN A 267 3.94 12.63 -7.67
N LEU A 268 3.66 13.89 -7.35
CA LEU A 268 3.04 14.85 -8.25
C LEU A 268 4.01 15.99 -8.60
N LYS A 269 3.92 16.50 -9.84
CA LYS A 269 4.68 17.69 -10.29
C LYS A 269 4.02 19.01 -9.87
N SER A 270 2.80 18.98 -9.35
CA SER A 270 2.06 20.16 -8.89
C SER A 270 1.30 19.87 -7.62
N GLU A 271 1.20 20.87 -6.76
CA GLU A 271 0.48 20.78 -5.50
C GLU A 271 -1.02 20.58 -5.70
N PHE A 272 -1.70 20.00 -4.69
CA PHE A 272 -3.16 20.01 -4.64
C PHE A 272 -3.66 21.44 -4.59
N THR A 273 -4.71 21.71 -5.37
CA THR A 273 -5.28 23.07 -5.52
C THR A 273 -6.38 23.38 -4.50
N GLY A 274 -6.84 22.36 -3.74
CA GLY A 274 -8.03 22.44 -2.91
C GLY A 274 -9.35 22.32 -3.70
N SER A 275 -9.26 22.25 -5.03
CA SER A 275 -10.43 21.96 -5.89
C SER A 275 -10.60 20.46 -6.04
N PHE A 276 -11.73 19.92 -5.56
CA PHE A 276 -12.04 18.49 -5.66
C PHE A 276 -11.90 17.96 -7.09
N VAL A 277 -12.48 18.65 -8.10
CA VAL A 277 -12.47 18.20 -9.49
C VAL A 277 -11.06 18.11 -10.06
N ASN A 278 -10.22 19.13 -9.79
CA ASN A 278 -8.85 19.17 -10.28
C ASN A 278 -7.98 18.10 -9.59
N ASP A 279 -8.08 18.03 -8.27
CA ASP A 279 -7.20 17.16 -7.49
C ASP A 279 -7.63 15.69 -7.57
N ARG A 280 -8.94 15.43 -7.73
CA ARG A 280 -9.47 14.11 -8.11
C ARG A 280 -8.80 13.58 -9.39
N THR A 281 -8.70 14.43 -10.40
CA THR A 281 -8.06 14.07 -11.66
C THR A 281 -6.57 13.80 -11.50
N LYS A 282 -5.85 14.60 -10.66
CA LYS A 282 -4.44 14.36 -10.36
C LYS A 282 -4.21 13.01 -9.66
N VAL A 283 -5.02 12.71 -8.62
CA VAL A 283 -4.94 11.43 -7.90
C VAL A 283 -5.24 10.26 -8.84
N PHE A 284 -6.33 10.36 -9.60
CA PHE A 284 -6.68 9.32 -10.57
C PHE A 284 -5.56 9.07 -11.57
N ASN A 285 -5.02 10.11 -12.19
CA ASN A 285 -3.94 9.99 -13.17
C ASN A 285 -2.66 9.43 -12.55
N ALA A 286 -2.33 9.81 -11.33
CA ALA A 286 -1.18 9.27 -10.63
C ALA A 286 -1.34 7.77 -10.36
N LEU A 287 -2.50 7.34 -9.86
CA LEU A 287 -2.81 5.92 -9.65
C LEU A 287 -2.83 5.14 -10.96
N LYS A 288 -3.48 5.67 -11.99
CA LYS A 288 -3.56 5.04 -13.33
C LYS A 288 -2.19 4.85 -13.98
N ASN A 289 -1.32 5.84 -13.81
CA ASN A 289 0.01 5.83 -14.45
C ASN A 289 1.09 5.18 -13.60
N GLY A 290 0.81 4.86 -12.33
CA GLY A 290 1.82 4.32 -11.40
C GLY A 290 2.79 5.39 -10.88
N ASN A 291 2.38 6.68 -10.88
CA ASN A 291 3.23 7.77 -10.38
C ASN A 291 3.23 7.82 -8.84
N PHE A 292 3.51 6.71 -8.21
CA PHE A 292 3.55 6.56 -6.77
C PHE A 292 4.44 5.38 -6.36
N TYR A 293 4.81 5.37 -5.10
CA TYR A 293 5.45 4.24 -4.44
C TYR A 293 4.61 3.74 -3.28
N ILE A 294 4.87 2.53 -2.84
CA ILE A 294 4.23 1.89 -1.69
C ILE A 294 5.20 1.94 -0.53
N ALA A 295 4.71 2.31 0.65
CA ALA A 295 5.51 2.32 1.86
C ALA A 295 4.85 1.55 3.00
N LEU A 296 5.66 0.89 3.83
CA LEU A 296 5.27 0.40 5.14
C LEU A 296 5.45 1.53 6.17
N ASP A 297 4.46 2.42 6.27
CA ASP A 297 4.50 3.60 7.16
C ASP A 297 4.69 3.25 8.63
N MET A 298 4.38 2.02 9.01
CA MET A 298 4.65 1.53 10.37
C MET A 298 6.15 1.55 10.73
N LEU A 299 7.04 1.52 9.75
CA LEU A 299 8.49 1.67 9.91
C LEU A 299 8.95 3.13 9.89
N GLY A 300 8.05 4.06 9.62
CA GLY A 300 8.28 5.49 9.48
C GLY A 300 7.78 6.02 8.15
N ASP A 301 7.27 7.24 8.17
CA ASP A 301 6.75 7.92 6.98
C ASP A 301 7.93 8.34 6.08
N PRO A 302 8.07 7.79 4.85
CA PRO A 302 9.17 8.11 3.95
C PRO A 302 8.90 9.36 3.10
N LYS A 303 8.00 10.22 3.50
CA LYS A 303 7.65 11.45 2.76
C LYS A 303 8.90 12.21 2.36
N GLY A 304 9.02 12.50 1.07
CA GLY A 304 10.22 13.09 0.47
C GLY A 304 11.18 12.07 -0.16
N PHE A 305 10.86 10.76 -0.12
CA PHE A 305 11.54 9.78 -0.98
C PHE A 305 11.39 10.14 -2.44
N VAL A 306 12.47 10.02 -3.22
CA VAL A 306 12.48 10.33 -4.65
C VAL A 306 13.05 9.15 -5.41
N ALA A 307 12.33 8.71 -6.45
CA ALA A 307 12.85 7.85 -7.50
C ALA A 307 12.36 8.40 -8.84
N VAL A 308 13.28 8.83 -9.70
CA VAL A 308 12.98 9.47 -10.98
C VAL A 308 13.99 9.08 -12.03
N LEU A 309 13.56 9.03 -13.30
CA LEU A 309 14.49 9.04 -14.43
C LEU A 309 14.74 10.49 -14.87
N GLU A 310 16.00 10.87 -14.91
CA GLU A 310 16.48 12.15 -15.44
C GLU A 310 17.03 11.95 -16.85
N ASP A 311 16.58 12.79 -17.77
CA ASP A 311 16.94 12.73 -19.19
C ASP A 311 17.02 14.15 -19.76
N ASP A 312 18.23 14.65 -19.98
CA ASP A 312 18.50 15.97 -20.58
C ASP A 312 17.61 17.11 -20.01
N GLY A 313 17.55 17.20 -18.66
CA GLY A 313 16.78 18.21 -17.94
C GLY A 313 15.28 17.90 -17.80
N LYS A 314 14.81 16.77 -18.33
CA LYS A 314 13.45 16.26 -18.11
C LYS A 314 13.45 15.26 -16.96
N THR A 315 12.40 15.30 -16.16
CA THR A 315 12.16 14.35 -15.07
C THR A 315 10.94 13.49 -15.39
N HIS A 316 11.15 12.17 -15.40
CA HIS A 316 10.10 11.17 -15.60
C HIS A 316 9.79 10.51 -14.25
N LEU A 317 8.51 10.47 -13.90
CA LEU A 317 8.02 9.88 -12.65
C LEU A 317 7.95 8.35 -12.73
N LEU A 318 7.79 7.71 -11.58
CA LEU A 318 7.48 6.28 -11.48
C LEU A 318 6.32 5.92 -12.44
N GLY A 319 6.35 4.72 -13.00
CA GLY A 319 5.35 4.25 -13.96
C GLY A 319 5.51 4.79 -15.38
N SER A 320 6.47 5.69 -15.66
CA SER A 320 6.66 6.27 -16.97
C SER A 320 7.18 5.23 -17.99
N GLU A 321 6.65 5.31 -19.22
CA GLU A 321 7.20 4.65 -20.38
C GLU A 321 8.01 5.68 -21.17
N VAL A 322 9.31 5.43 -21.33
CA VAL A 322 10.24 6.37 -21.95
C VAL A 322 11.14 5.66 -22.95
N LYS A 323 11.58 6.37 -23.98
CA LYS A 323 12.59 5.87 -24.91
C LYS A 323 13.97 6.07 -24.31
N LEU A 324 14.84 5.05 -24.43
CA LEU A 324 16.22 5.15 -23.96
C LEU A 324 16.95 6.33 -24.64
N SER A 325 17.61 7.15 -23.85
CA SER A 325 18.47 8.24 -24.31
C SER A 325 19.90 8.08 -23.77
N LYS A 326 20.84 8.79 -24.38
CA LYS A 326 22.27 8.68 -24.07
C LYS A 326 22.62 9.13 -22.65
N ASN A 327 21.91 10.11 -22.10
CA ASN A 327 22.22 10.75 -20.82
C ASN A 327 21.26 10.35 -19.70
N MET A 328 20.44 9.32 -19.91
CA MET A 328 19.42 8.88 -18.96
C MET A 328 20.07 8.33 -17.69
N LYS A 329 19.54 8.75 -16.54
CA LYS A 329 19.97 8.30 -15.21
C LYS A 329 18.77 8.02 -14.34
N LEU A 330 18.83 6.96 -13.55
CA LEU A 330 17.90 6.72 -12.45
C LEU A 330 18.50 7.33 -11.19
N ARG A 331 17.83 8.36 -10.65
CA ARG A 331 18.14 8.95 -9.34
C ARG A 331 17.19 8.41 -8.30
N VAL A 332 17.75 7.90 -7.22
CA VAL A 332 17.02 7.46 -6.01
C VAL A 332 17.58 8.20 -4.83
N SER A 333 16.72 8.82 -4.03
CA SER A 333 17.13 9.55 -2.83
C SER A 333 16.15 9.30 -1.68
N LEU A 334 16.68 8.94 -0.51
CA LEU A 334 15.91 8.85 0.72
C LEU A 334 15.72 10.24 1.35
N PRO A 335 14.62 10.49 2.08
CA PRO A 335 14.39 11.77 2.75
C PRO A 335 15.41 12.04 3.85
N SER A 336 15.93 11.00 4.47
CA SER A 336 16.96 11.03 5.49
C SER A 336 17.70 9.68 5.53
N LYS A 337 18.85 9.64 6.19
CA LYS A 337 19.53 8.38 6.46
C LYS A 337 18.74 7.64 7.54
N PRO A 338 18.29 6.39 7.28
CA PRO A 338 17.70 5.56 8.33
C PRO A 338 18.64 5.35 9.51
N ASP A 339 18.07 5.29 10.71
CA ASP A 339 18.86 5.07 11.95
C ASP A 339 19.44 3.65 12.02
N ASP A 340 18.79 2.71 11.34
CA ASP A 340 19.13 1.30 11.29
C ASP A 340 19.85 0.93 9.97
N LEU A 341 20.30 -0.33 9.87
CA LEU A 341 20.86 -0.85 8.63
C LEU A 341 19.80 -0.81 7.51
N PHE A 342 20.19 -0.26 6.38
CA PHE A 342 19.34 -0.16 5.21
C PHE A 342 20.11 -0.47 3.93
N GLU A 343 19.37 -0.80 2.88
CA GLU A 343 19.89 -0.90 1.53
C GLU A 343 18.85 -0.43 0.50
N ILE A 344 19.31 0.27 -0.50
CA ILE A 344 18.57 0.59 -1.73
C ILE A 344 18.96 -0.47 -2.76
N ILE A 345 17.96 -1.17 -3.31
CA ILE A 345 18.16 -2.18 -4.35
C ILE A 345 17.48 -1.69 -5.62
N ILE A 346 18.21 -1.68 -6.72
CA ILE A 346 17.67 -1.41 -8.04
C ILE A 346 17.60 -2.73 -8.81
N TYR A 347 16.43 -3.02 -9.34
CA TYR A 347 16.16 -4.18 -10.17
C TYR A 347 16.00 -3.76 -11.62
N LYS A 348 16.50 -4.60 -12.52
CA LYS A 348 16.23 -4.55 -13.96
C LYS A 348 15.64 -5.90 -14.37
N ASP A 349 14.45 -5.89 -14.98
CA ASP A 349 13.77 -7.09 -15.46
C ASP A 349 13.66 -8.20 -14.38
N GLY A 350 13.37 -7.78 -13.14
CA GLY A 350 13.24 -8.65 -11.97
C GLY A 350 14.57 -9.09 -11.32
N LYS A 351 15.72 -8.74 -11.89
CA LYS A 351 17.05 -9.08 -11.33
C LYS A 351 17.66 -7.87 -10.64
N ASP A 352 18.21 -8.05 -9.44
CA ASP A 352 18.96 -7.01 -8.75
C ASP A 352 20.27 -6.71 -9.49
N ILE A 353 20.48 -5.43 -9.80
CA ILE A 353 21.66 -4.95 -10.53
C ILE A 353 22.53 -4.01 -9.70
N VAL A 354 21.93 -3.35 -8.70
CA VAL A 354 22.64 -2.45 -7.79
C VAL A 354 22.11 -2.66 -6.37
N ARG A 355 23.01 -2.70 -5.41
CA ARG A 355 22.73 -2.61 -3.98
C ARG A 355 23.61 -1.53 -3.37
N SER A 356 23.03 -0.63 -2.61
CA SER A 356 23.72 0.50 -1.99
C SER A 356 23.15 0.79 -0.60
N ASN A 357 24.02 1.18 0.32
CA ASN A 357 23.67 1.72 1.63
C ASN A 357 23.88 3.24 1.72
N GLU A 358 24.02 3.89 0.57
CA GLU A 358 24.06 5.34 0.47
C GLU A 358 22.63 5.90 0.41
N VAL A 359 22.44 7.10 0.96
CA VAL A 359 21.15 7.81 0.97
C VAL A 359 20.70 8.22 -0.43
N GLU A 360 21.66 8.43 -1.32
CA GLU A 360 21.42 8.77 -2.73
C GLU A 360 22.18 7.81 -3.66
N VAL A 361 21.48 7.35 -4.68
CA VAL A 361 22.02 6.49 -5.73
C VAL A 361 21.73 7.12 -7.09
N LEU A 362 22.75 7.26 -7.93
CA LEU A 362 22.64 7.74 -9.28
C LEU A 362 23.16 6.65 -10.24
N LEU A 363 22.25 5.98 -10.95
CA LEU A 363 22.56 4.89 -11.88
C LEU A 363 22.38 5.35 -13.33
N PRO A 364 23.43 5.39 -14.16
CA PRO A 364 23.28 5.57 -15.62
C PRO A 364 22.47 4.41 -16.23
N ILE A 365 21.46 4.75 -17.04
CA ILE A 365 20.64 3.76 -17.75
C ILE A 365 21.19 3.64 -19.17
N THR A 366 21.81 2.51 -19.45
CA THR A 366 22.50 2.24 -20.73
C THR A 366 21.77 1.23 -21.61
N GLU A 367 20.75 0.55 -21.07
CA GLU A 367 20.02 -0.51 -21.76
C GLU A 367 18.52 -0.36 -21.56
N PRO A 368 17.70 -0.75 -22.56
CA PRO A 368 16.27 -0.88 -22.36
C PRO A 368 15.96 -1.94 -21.28
N GLY A 369 14.82 -1.81 -20.65
CA GLY A 369 14.36 -2.76 -19.62
C GLY A 369 13.36 -2.14 -18.67
N VAL A 370 12.90 -2.92 -17.73
CA VAL A 370 11.97 -2.53 -16.67
C VAL A 370 12.76 -2.32 -15.38
N TYR A 371 12.78 -1.09 -14.88
CA TYR A 371 13.55 -0.72 -13.70
C TYR A 371 12.64 -0.41 -12.53
N ARG A 372 12.86 -1.03 -11.37
CA ARG A 372 12.18 -0.70 -10.11
C ARG A 372 13.15 -0.61 -8.95
N VAL A 373 12.73 0.08 -7.91
CA VAL A 373 13.51 0.28 -6.69
C VAL A 373 12.80 -0.36 -5.50
N GLN A 374 13.58 -0.93 -4.60
CA GLN A 374 13.13 -1.43 -3.31
C GLN A 374 14.09 -0.92 -2.25
N VAL A 375 13.56 -0.41 -1.14
CA VAL A 375 14.36 -0.04 0.01
C VAL A 375 14.05 -1.01 1.13
N ARG A 376 15.09 -1.64 1.70
CA ARG A 376 14.96 -2.56 2.83
C ARG A 376 15.70 -2.03 4.04
N VAL A 377 15.20 -2.37 5.22
CA VAL A 377 15.78 -1.98 6.50
C VAL A 377 15.82 -3.19 7.45
N ILE A 378 16.69 -3.15 8.45
CA ILE A 378 16.66 -4.07 9.57
C ILE A 378 16.29 -3.27 10.81
N PRO A 379 15.01 -3.12 11.17
CA PRO A 379 14.61 -2.34 12.33
C PRO A 379 15.10 -3.00 13.62
N MET A 380 15.34 -2.19 14.64
CA MET A 380 15.70 -2.69 15.97
C MET A 380 14.44 -3.25 16.64
N LEU A 381 14.35 -4.57 16.74
CA LEU A 381 13.22 -5.26 17.35
C LEU A 381 13.52 -5.65 18.79
N PRO A 382 12.51 -5.57 19.70
CA PRO A 382 12.66 -6.05 21.08
C PRO A 382 12.75 -7.58 21.12
N LEU A 383 13.45 -8.11 22.11
CA LEU A 383 13.48 -9.56 22.34
C LEU A 383 12.05 -10.08 22.57
N PRO A 384 11.70 -11.30 22.12
CA PRO A 384 12.56 -12.31 21.47
C PRO A 384 12.65 -12.21 19.93
N ASP A 385 12.19 -11.12 19.32
CA ASP A 385 12.12 -11.02 17.87
C ASP A 385 13.51 -10.93 17.23
N ALA A 386 13.73 -11.73 16.20
CA ALA A 386 15.00 -11.77 15.48
C ALA A 386 15.11 -10.60 14.48
N LYS A 387 16.31 -10.08 14.32
CA LYS A 387 16.63 -9.11 13.28
C LYS A 387 16.40 -9.75 11.89
N LYS A 388 15.64 -9.07 11.04
CA LYS A 388 15.38 -9.50 9.65
C LYS A 388 15.27 -8.28 8.72
N TRP A 389 15.62 -8.48 7.45
CA TRP A 389 15.35 -7.51 6.41
C TRP A 389 13.85 -7.37 6.20
N ILE A 390 13.37 -6.14 6.16
CA ILE A 390 11.98 -5.78 5.90
C ILE A 390 11.98 -4.71 4.83
N SER A 391 11.16 -4.90 3.80
CA SER A 391 11.02 -3.89 2.77
C SER A 391 10.18 -2.73 3.28
N TRP A 392 10.79 -1.55 3.27
CA TRP A 392 10.16 -0.31 3.68
C TRP A 392 9.44 0.38 2.52
N ILE A 393 10.08 0.40 1.33
CA ILE A 393 9.56 1.06 0.15
C ILE A 393 9.61 0.09 -1.04
N TYR A 394 8.51 0.08 -1.82
CA TYR A 394 8.43 -0.54 -3.14
C TYR A 394 8.01 0.50 -4.17
N THR A 395 8.72 0.62 -5.27
CA THR A 395 8.32 1.53 -6.35
C THR A 395 7.56 0.81 -7.45
N ASN A 396 6.68 1.54 -8.12
CA ASN A 396 6.24 1.17 -9.45
C ASN A 396 7.43 1.23 -10.43
N PRO A 397 7.44 0.37 -11.46
CA PRO A 397 8.57 0.30 -12.38
C PRO A 397 8.59 1.44 -13.39
N PHE A 398 9.79 1.78 -13.88
CA PHE A 398 10.02 2.55 -15.09
C PHE A 398 10.15 1.59 -16.27
N PHE A 399 9.55 1.93 -17.40
CA PHE A 399 9.57 1.14 -18.62
C PHE A 399 10.44 1.85 -19.68
N VAL A 400 11.72 1.48 -19.78
CA VAL A 400 12.66 2.05 -20.73
C VAL A 400 12.61 1.22 -22.01
N LYS A 401 12.09 1.82 -23.08
CA LYS A 401 11.96 1.19 -24.40
C LYS A 401 13.21 1.46 -25.25
N PRO A 402 13.50 0.62 -26.26
CA PRO A 402 14.58 0.84 -27.24
C PRO A 402 14.49 2.15 -27.99
#